data_04b6f05f6fe4528b17cf2d0cbb317bfc
#
_entry.id   04b6f05f6fe4528b17cf2d0cbb317bfc
#
_cell.length_a   1.000
_cell.length_b   1.000
_cell.length_c   1.000
_cell.angle_alpha   90.00
_cell.angle_beta   90.00
_cell.angle_gamma   90.00
#
_symmetry.space_group_name_H-M   'P 1'
#
loop_
_entity.id
_entity.type
_entity.pdbx_description
1 polymer ?
#
loop_
_entity_poly.entity_id
_entity_poly.type
_entity_poly.pdbx_seq_one_letter_code
_entity_poly.pdbx_strand_id
1 'polypeptide(L)'
;YEAGEIWHLMDTKVGMPISKIDLGLFGRVNLYDYNTLILTSGTYNSLGAAQINHLKDWLNRGGTIISLRMASQWLQSQEIVKEEYLTIESAKGPDFVPFASRRDFEGAQAIGGSIYLGHLDITHPLGFGYRNAEIPVYRNTTIFFKPSKNKYQTPVRYTQNPLLGGYVSSNNLEKVKQSASVLVSQVGQGRVIHFIDNPNFRGTWFGTNKLFFNAIFYGDKM
;
A
#
# COMPACT_ATOMS: atom_id res chain seq x y z
N TYR A 1 3.51 12.94 5.42
CA TYR A 1 2.49 12.63 6.43
C TYR A 1 2.64 11.19 6.94
N GLU A 2 2.69 10.16 6.08
CA GLU A 2 2.73 8.74 6.50
C GLU A 2 3.91 8.39 7.40
N ALA A 3 5.10 8.93 7.14
CA ALA A 3 6.25 8.73 8.02
C ALA A 3 5.97 9.24 9.44
N GLY A 4 5.25 10.38 9.55
CA GLY A 4 4.80 10.93 10.83
C GLY A 4 3.73 10.08 11.48
N GLU A 5 2.75 9.57 10.72
CA GLU A 5 1.69 8.67 11.21
C GLU A 5 2.29 7.38 11.79
N ILE A 6 3.25 6.77 11.06
CA ILE A 6 3.94 5.56 11.49
C ILE A 6 4.78 5.82 12.74
N TRP A 7 5.59 6.88 12.72
CA TRP A 7 6.41 7.24 13.87
C TRP A 7 5.56 7.50 15.12
N HIS A 8 4.51 8.31 14.97
CA HIS A 8 3.58 8.59 16.08
C HIS A 8 2.95 7.31 16.63
N LEU A 9 2.48 6.42 15.75
CA LEU A 9 1.90 5.14 16.15
C LEU A 9 2.89 4.28 16.94
N MET A 10 4.11 4.13 16.42
CA MET A 10 5.14 3.29 17.04
C MET A 10 5.60 3.87 18.39
N ASP A 11 5.79 5.18 18.45
CA ASP A 11 6.24 5.88 19.65
C ASP A 11 5.16 5.91 20.75
N THR A 12 3.92 6.32 20.40
CA THR A 12 2.88 6.59 21.41
C THR A 12 2.03 5.39 21.79
N LYS A 13 1.87 4.40 20.89
CA LYS A 13 0.99 3.24 21.12
C LYS A 13 1.74 1.96 21.41
N VAL A 14 2.94 1.81 20.85
CA VAL A 14 3.74 0.58 20.97
C VAL A 14 4.94 0.78 21.89
N GLY A 15 5.45 2.01 22.01
CA GLY A 15 6.68 2.30 22.74
C GLY A 15 7.91 1.68 22.05
N MET A 16 7.87 1.42 20.76
CA MET A 16 8.94 0.82 19.99
C MET A 16 9.64 1.88 19.13
N PRO A 17 10.94 2.16 19.39
CA PRO A 17 11.69 3.10 18.57
C PRO A 17 11.89 2.54 17.16
N ILE A 18 11.80 3.42 16.15
CA ILE A 18 12.11 3.12 14.76
C ILE A 18 13.22 4.03 14.24
N SER A 19 14.08 3.49 13.39
CA SER A 19 15.09 4.27 12.67
C SER A 19 14.42 5.01 11.51
N LYS A 20 14.53 6.34 11.50
CA LYS A 20 14.10 7.19 10.38
C LYS A 20 15.30 7.50 9.52
N ILE A 21 15.28 7.04 8.28
CA ILE A 21 16.40 7.19 7.35
C ILE A 21 15.99 8.22 6.29
N ASP A 22 16.78 9.30 6.20
CA ASP A 22 16.65 10.22 5.09
C ASP A 22 17.06 9.54 3.78
N LEU A 23 16.30 9.78 2.70
CA LEU A 23 16.54 9.13 1.42
C LEU A 23 17.94 9.46 0.85
N GLY A 24 18.43 10.67 1.09
CA GLY A 24 19.78 11.07 0.70
C GLY A 24 20.90 10.32 1.45
N LEU A 25 20.58 9.73 2.60
CA LEU A 25 21.52 8.93 3.41
C LEU A 25 21.37 7.42 3.20
N PHE A 26 20.40 7.00 2.42
CA PHE A 26 20.07 5.57 2.21
C PHE A 26 21.28 4.74 1.78
N GLY A 27 22.14 5.27 0.90
CA GLY A 27 23.34 4.58 0.44
C GLY A 27 24.44 4.38 1.50
N ARG A 28 24.30 5.00 2.67
CA ARG A 28 25.25 4.85 3.81
C ARG A 28 24.74 3.90 4.88
N VAL A 29 23.50 3.42 4.74
CA VAL A 29 22.87 2.54 5.71
C VAL A 29 23.22 1.09 5.38
N ASN A 30 23.67 0.36 6.40
CA ASN A 30 23.80 -1.08 6.30
C ASN A 30 22.41 -1.72 6.46
N LEU A 31 21.78 -2.13 5.38
CA LEU A 31 20.45 -2.75 5.41
C LEU A 31 20.42 -4.06 6.18
N TYR A 32 21.55 -4.74 6.33
CA TYR A 32 21.64 -6.02 7.07
C TYR A 32 21.50 -5.86 8.60
N ASP A 33 21.51 -4.63 9.10
CA ASP A 33 21.18 -4.34 10.51
C ASP A 33 19.65 -4.32 10.75
N TYR A 34 18.85 -4.43 9.67
CA TYR A 34 17.39 -4.38 9.71
C TYR A 34 16.79 -5.61 9.05
N ASN A 35 15.69 -6.09 9.60
CA ASN A 35 14.87 -7.15 9.01
C ASN A 35 13.64 -6.61 8.25
N THR A 36 13.22 -5.40 8.56
CA THR A 36 12.03 -4.76 7.96
C THR A 36 12.33 -3.33 7.55
N LEU A 37 11.98 -2.99 6.33
CA LEU A 37 12.07 -1.64 5.76
C LEU A 37 10.69 -1.15 5.38
N ILE A 38 10.30 0.04 5.87
CA ILE A 38 9.01 0.65 5.54
C ILE A 38 9.24 1.77 4.54
N LEU A 39 8.64 1.65 3.36
CA LEU A 39 8.64 2.65 2.31
C LEU A 39 7.32 3.41 2.33
N THR A 40 7.34 4.64 2.79
CA THR A 40 6.16 5.52 2.79
C THR A 40 5.79 5.95 1.37
N SER A 41 4.58 6.44 1.18
CA SER A 41 4.14 6.91 -0.14
C SER A 41 5.04 8.03 -0.66
N GLY A 42 5.64 7.80 -1.81
CA GLY A 42 6.57 8.73 -2.44
C GLY A 42 7.24 8.11 -3.65
N THR A 43 8.03 8.91 -4.35
CA THR A 43 8.91 8.46 -5.42
C THR A 43 10.33 8.35 -4.88
N TYR A 44 11.01 7.28 -5.22
CA TYR A 44 12.38 6.99 -4.77
C TYR A 44 13.37 7.11 -5.95
N ASN A 45 13.07 7.99 -6.90
CA ASN A 45 13.83 8.17 -8.14
C ASN A 45 15.25 8.72 -7.92
N SER A 46 15.55 9.24 -6.73
CA SER A 46 16.90 9.65 -6.34
C SER A 46 17.82 8.48 -5.98
N LEU A 47 17.29 7.27 -5.81
CA LEU A 47 18.09 6.07 -5.61
C LEU A 47 18.69 5.64 -6.94
N GLY A 48 20.03 5.57 -6.99
CA GLY A 48 20.76 5.07 -8.15
C GLY A 48 20.75 3.54 -8.25
N ALA A 49 21.21 3.02 -9.35
CA ALA A 49 21.22 1.57 -9.63
C ALA A 49 21.94 0.75 -8.54
N ALA A 50 23.03 1.27 -7.98
CA ALA A 50 23.76 0.58 -6.92
C ALA A 50 22.92 0.39 -5.65
N GLN A 51 22.15 1.43 -5.23
CA GLN A 51 21.28 1.37 -4.07
C GLN A 51 20.09 0.45 -4.32
N ILE A 52 19.53 0.47 -5.54
CA ILE A 52 18.44 -0.43 -5.94
C ILE A 52 18.90 -1.88 -5.94
N ASN A 53 20.09 -2.16 -6.46
CA ASN A 53 20.66 -3.51 -6.44
C ASN A 53 20.93 -3.97 -5.01
N HIS A 54 21.46 -3.10 -4.14
CA HIS A 54 21.65 -3.42 -2.72
C HIS A 54 20.33 -3.75 -2.02
N LEU A 55 19.28 -2.99 -2.33
CA LEU A 55 17.92 -3.27 -1.82
C LEU A 55 17.39 -4.63 -2.33
N LYS A 56 17.58 -4.94 -3.62
CA LYS A 56 17.21 -6.23 -4.21
C LYS A 56 17.97 -7.39 -3.55
N ASP A 57 19.27 -7.24 -3.32
CA ASP A 57 20.10 -8.26 -2.68
C ASP A 57 19.67 -8.51 -1.23
N TRP A 58 19.43 -7.45 -0.46
CA TRP A 58 18.92 -7.55 0.91
C TRP A 58 17.55 -8.23 0.96
N LEU A 59 16.64 -7.86 0.05
CA LEU A 59 15.32 -8.46 -0.06
C LEU A 59 15.42 -9.94 -0.42
N ASN A 60 16.25 -10.30 -1.41
CA ASN A 60 16.44 -11.69 -1.84
C ASN A 60 16.98 -12.58 -0.71
N ARG A 61 17.67 -12.03 0.28
CA ARG A 61 18.20 -12.73 1.45
C ARG A 61 17.22 -12.82 2.63
N GLY A 62 15.97 -12.40 2.46
CA GLY A 62 14.94 -12.56 3.49
C GLY A 62 14.46 -11.27 4.11
N GLY A 63 14.89 -10.11 3.63
CA GLY A 63 14.36 -8.82 4.09
C GLY A 63 12.87 -8.68 3.82
N THR A 64 12.18 -7.91 4.65
CA THR A 64 10.75 -7.59 4.47
C THR A 64 10.59 -6.11 4.13
N ILE A 65 9.95 -5.81 3.00
CA ILE A 65 9.54 -4.45 2.66
C ILE A 65 8.04 -4.30 2.93
N ILE A 66 7.68 -3.24 3.66
CA ILE A 66 6.30 -2.77 3.77
C ILE A 66 6.19 -1.50 2.94
N SER A 67 5.43 -1.52 1.86
CA SER A 67 5.29 -0.38 0.95
C SER A 67 3.90 0.22 1.02
N LEU A 68 3.83 1.55 1.03
CA LEU A 68 2.57 2.28 1.09
C LEU A 68 2.32 3.01 -0.23
N ARG A 69 1.17 2.78 -0.83
CA ARG A 69 0.62 3.50 -2.00
C ARG A 69 1.65 3.67 -3.15
N MET A 70 2.15 4.89 -3.39
CA MET A 70 3.10 5.21 -4.48
C MET A 70 4.42 4.44 -4.37
N ALA A 71 4.87 4.08 -3.17
CA ALA A 71 6.06 3.25 -3.00
C ALA A 71 5.87 1.86 -3.63
N SER A 72 4.65 1.30 -3.58
CA SER A 72 4.33 0.04 -4.26
C SER A 72 4.45 0.17 -5.78
N GLN A 73 4.03 1.30 -6.33
CA GLN A 73 4.17 1.62 -7.75
C GLN A 73 5.65 1.73 -8.15
N TRP A 74 6.43 2.43 -7.31
CA TRP A 74 7.85 2.56 -7.56
C TRP A 74 8.57 1.21 -7.55
N LEU A 75 8.30 0.34 -6.57
CA LEU A 75 8.88 -1.02 -6.52
C LEU A 75 8.58 -1.82 -7.78
N GLN A 76 7.39 -1.71 -8.32
CA GLN A 76 7.01 -2.37 -9.57
C GLN A 76 7.73 -1.74 -10.77
N SER A 77 7.85 -0.42 -10.85
CA SER A 77 8.56 0.27 -11.92
C SER A 77 10.07 -0.05 -11.95
N GLN A 78 10.65 -0.45 -10.81
CA GLN A 78 12.04 -0.92 -10.69
C GLN A 78 12.17 -2.44 -10.88
N GLU A 79 11.11 -3.12 -11.30
CA GLU A 79 11.08 -4.56 -11.51
C GLU A 79 11.53 -5.36 -10.28
N ILE A 80 11.28 -4.81 -9.07
CA ILE A 80 11.53 -5.50 -7.80
C ILE A 80 10.39 -6.49 -7.55
N VAL A 81 9.17 -6.13 -7.93
CA VAL A 81 7.97 -6.96 -7.86
C VAL A 81 7.30 -7.04 -9.24
N LYS A 82 6.53 -8.10 -9.47
CA LYS A 82 5.86 -8.38 -10.76
C LYS A 82 4.35 -8.19 -10.71
N GLU A 83 3.85 -7.51 -9.68
CA GLU A 83 2.41 -7.30 -9.53
C GLU A 83 1.88 -6.38 -10.64
N GLU A 84 0.68 -6.71 -11.13
CA GLU A 84 0.06 -5.97 -12.23
C GLU A 84 -0.87 -4.89 -11.67
N TYR A 85 -0.86 -3.70 -12.30
CA TYR A 85 -1.95 -2.77 -12.05
C TYR A 85 -3.14 -3.03 -12.98
N LEU A 86 -4.29 -2.53 -12.57
CA LEU A 86 -5.34 -2.21 -13.51
C LEU A 86 -4.84 -1.02 -14.33
N THR A 87 -4.54 -1.26 -15.60
CA THR A 87 -4.24 -0.18 -16.53
C THR A 87 -5.46 0.73 -16.56
N ILE A 88 -5.29 1.95 -16.10
CA ILE A 88 -6.31 2.97 -16.29
C ILE A 88 -6.20 3.31 -17.77
N GLU A 89 -6.96 2.63 -18.64
CA GLU A 89 -7.37 3.31 -19.84
C GLU A 89 -8.06 4.57 -19.33
N SER A 90 -7.41 5.71 -19.50
CA SER A 90 -8.06 6.99 -19.34
C SER A 90 -9.29 6.86 -20.21
N ALA A 91 -10.46 6.66 -19.60
CA ALA A 91 -11.68 6.78 -20.36
C ALA A 91 -11.49 8.07 -21.14
N LYS A 92 -11.42 8.00 -22.49
CA LYS A 92 -11.35 9.21 -23.28
C LYS A 92 -12.46 10.07 -22.75
N GLY A 93 -12.08 11.11 -22.00
CA GLY A 93 -13.05 12.05 -21.48
C GLY A 93 -13.84 12.53 -22.68
N PRO A 94 -15.04 13.04 -22.50
CA PRO A 94 -15.78 13.64 -23.60
C PRO A 94 -14.84 14.64 -24.30
N ASP A 95 -14.87 14.66 -25.63
CA ASP A 95 -14.03 15.56 -26.44
C ASP A 95 -14.21 17.03 -26.04
N PHE A 96 -15.31 17.32 -25.35
CA PHE A 96 -15.63 18.65 -24.84
C PHE A 96 -16.24 18.54 -23.43
N VAL A 97 -15.67 19.31 -22.50
CA VAL A 97 -16.22 19.52 -21.16
C VAL A 97 -16.50 21.03 -21.00
N PRO A 98 -17.76 21.43 -20.76
CA PRO A 98 -18.06 22.84 -20.48
C PRO A 98 -17.23 23.36 -19.32
N PHE A 99 -16.74 24.57 -19.41
CA PHE A 99 -15.91 25.18 -18.34
C PHE A 99 -16.61 25.16 -16.97
N ALA A 100 -17.92 25.34 -16.94
CA ALA A 100 -18.72 25.28 -15.72
C ALA A 100 -18.67 23.89 -15.04
N SER A 101 -18.46 22.82 -15.81
CA SER A 101 -18.37 21.43 -15.30
C SER A 101 -16.94 20.96 -15.03
N ARG A 102 -15.94 21.83 -15.22
CA ARG A 102 -14.53 21.47 -15.11
C ARG A 102 -14.19 20.88 -13.73
N ARG A 103 -14.65 21.53 -12.64
CA ARG A 103 -14.33 21.10 -11.27
C ARG A 103 -14.90 19.72 -10.96
N ASP A 104 -16.11 19.45 -11.40
CA ASP A 104 -16.78 18.16 -11.20
C ASP A 104 -16.09 17.08 -12.02
N PHE A 105 -15.72 17.38 -13.26
CA PHE A 105 -14.98 16.46 -14.12
C PHE A 105 -13.60 16.12 -13.55
N GLU A 106 -12.80 17.13 -13.14
CA GLU A 106 -11.49 16.90 -12.52
C GLU A 106 -11.63 16.16 -11.19
N GLY A 107 -12.63 16.51 -10.37
CA GLY A 107 -12.92 15.86 -9.09
C GLY A 107 -13.29 14.38 -9.25
N ALA A 108 -14.01 14.04 -10.34
CA ALA A 108 -14.39 12.66 -10.64
C ALA A 108 -13.19 11.76 -11.02
N GLN A 109 -12.07 12.35 -11.45
CA GLN A 109 -10.85 11.59 -11.77
C GLN A 109 -10.07 11.14 -10.51
N ALA A 110 -10.29 11.80 -9.36
CA ALA A 110 -9.57 11.55 -8.12
C ALA A 110 -10.40 10.74 -7.12
N ILE A 111 -9.71 10.07 -6.20
CA ILE A 111 -10.28 9.59 -4.93
C ILE A 111 -9.67 10.46 -3.84
N GLY A 112 -10.41 11.47 -3.37
CA GLY A 112 -9.93 12.46 -2.40
C GLY A 112 -9.89 11.95 -0.97
N GLY A 113 -10.62 10.87 -0.69
CA GLY A 113 -10.71 10.19 0.61
C GLY A 113 -12.08 9.56 0.78
N SER A 114 -12.12 8.24 0.83
CA SER A 114 -13.34 7.46 0.98
C SER A 114 -13.06 6.20 1.78
N ILE A 115 -14.09 5.64 2.39
CA ILE A 115 -14.03 4.45 3.22
C ILE A 115 -14.68 3.30 2.46
N TYR A 116 -13.98 2.18 2.42
CA TYR A 116 -14.40 1.00 1.69
C TYR A 116 -14.42 -0.23 2.60
N LEU A 117 -15.33 -1.15 2.34
CA LEU A 117 -15.37 -2.45 3.00
C LEU A 117 -14.41 -3.40 2.30
N GLY A 118 -13.37 -3.80 3.01
CA GLY A 118 -12.44 -4.84 2.60
C GLY A 118 -12.81 -6.19 3.21
N HIS A 119 -12.59 -7.27 2.48
CA HIS A 119 -12.64 -8.65 2.98
C HIS A 119 -11.22 -9.13 3.26
N LEU A 120 -10.95 -9.39 4.54
CA LEU A 120 -9.67 -9.88 5.07
C LEU A 120 -9.72 -11.40 5.20
N ASP A 121 -8.71 -12.08 4.67
CA ASP A 121 -8.45 -13.47 5.04
C ASP A 121 -7.88 -13.52 6.47
N ILE A 122 -8.73 -13.85 7.43
CA ILE A 122 -8.35 -13.95 8.85
C ILE A 122 -7.43 -15.14 9.15
N THR A 123 -7.22 -16.05 8.21
CA THR A 123 -6.29 -17.19 8.34
C THR A 123 -4.89 -16.83 7.86
N HIS A 124 -4.76 -15.74 7.10
CA HIS A 124 -3.47 -15.22 6.68
C HIS A 124 -2.74 -14.56 7.86
N PRO A 125 -1.38 -14.60 7.96
CA PRO A 125 -0.64 -13.96 9.06
C PRO A 125 -1.00 -12.50 9.29
N LEU A 126 -1.31 -11.72 8.23
CA LEU A 126 -1.81 -10.35 8.38
C LEU A 126 -3.16 -10.27 9.11
N GLY A 127 -3.97 -11.31 9.05
CA GLY A 127 -5.26 -11.40 9.74
C GLY A 127 -5.16 -11.78 11.21
N PHE A 128 -3.97 -12.04 11.74
CA PHE A 128 -3.79 -12.48 13.12
C PHE A 128 -4.45 -11.49 14.12
N GLY A 129 -5.28 -12.05 14.99
CA GLY A 129 -5.99 -11.30 16.02
C GLY A 129 -7.23 -10.53 15.54
N TYR A 130 -7.60 -10.61 14.26
CA TYR A 130 -8.91 -10.15 13.78
C TYR A 130 -9.96 -11.23 14.04
N ARG A 131 -11.16 -10.79 14.44
CA ARG A 131 -12.31 -11.68 14.65
C ARG A 131 -13.29 -11.65 13.49
N ASN A 132 -13.31 -10.53 12.76
CA ASN A 132 -14.18 -10.30 11.62
C ASN A 132 -13.36 -10.23 10.34
N ALA A 133 -13.85 -10.86 9.30
CA ALA A 133 -13.24 -10.81 7.96
C ALA A 133 -13.52 -9.48 7.25
N GLU A 134 -14.57 -8.77 7.63
CA GLU A 134 -14.90 -7.47 7.04
C GLU A 134 -14.27 -6.34 7.85
N ILE A 135 -13.48 -5.52 7.17
CA ILE A 135 -12.76 -4.39 7.76
C ILE A 135 -12.96 -3.12 6.94
N PRO A 136 -13.21 -1.96 7.57
CA PRO A 136 -13.23 -0.70 6.87
C PRO A 136 -11.80 -0.23 6.58
N VAL A 137 -11.51 0.08 5.33
CA VAL A 137 -10.21 0.61 4.87
C VAL A 137 -10.37 2.03 4.35
N TYR A 138 -9.40 2.90 4.62
CA TYR A 138 -9.38 4.27 4.13
C TYR A 138 -8.50 4.39 2.89
N ARG A 139 -9.07 4.92 1.81
CA ARG A 139 -8.39 5.08 0.53
C ARG A 139 -8.46 6.52 0.01
N ASN A 140 -7.32 7.06 -0.39
CA ASN A 140 -7.19 8.37 -1.04
C ASN A 140 -6.18 8.31 -2.21
N THR A 141 -6.25 7.25 -3.00
CA THR A 141 -5.36 7.04 -4.15
C THR A 141 -6.11 6.42 -5.31
N THR A 142 -5.68 6.71 -6.52
CA THR A 142 -6.13 6.08 -7.77
C THR A 142 -5.16 5.00 -8.26
N ILE A 143 -4.33 4.47 -7.39
CA ILE A 143 -3.46 3.33 -7.68
C ILE A 143 -4.29 2.05 -7.49
N PHE A 144 -4.40 1.22 -8.52
CA PHE A 144 -5.21 0.01 -8.50
C PHE A 144 -4.34 -1.18 -8.89
N PHE A 145 -3.93 -1.99 -7.93
CA PHE A 145 -3.28 -3.26 -8.22
C PHE A 145 -4.32 -4.36 -8.40
N LYS A 146 -4.11 -5.21 -9.41
CA LYS A 146 -4.90 -6.42 -9.54
C LYS A 146 -4.61 -7.36 -8.37
N PRO A 147 -5.58 -8.17 -7.94
CA PRO A 147 -5.29 -9.30 -7.06
C PRO A 147 -4.19 -10.18 -7.65
N SER A 148 -3.30 -10.70 -6.81
CA SER A 148 -2.22 -11.58 -7.26
C SER A 148 -2.77 -12.83 -7.95
N LYS A 149 -2.05 -13.33 -8.94
CA LYS A 149 -2.34 -14.63 -9.58
C LYS A 149 -2.21 -15.79 -8.58
N ASN A 150 -1.35 -15.63 -7.57
CA ASN A 150 -1.31 -16.53 -6.43
C ASN A 150 -2.44 -16.13 -5.46
N LYS A 151 -3.46 -16.99 -5.36
CA LYS A 151 -4.67 -16.75 -4.55
C LYS A 151 -4.40 -16.54 -3.05
N TYR A 152 -3.25 -16.91 -2.53
CA TYR A 152 -2.86 -16.73 -1.13
C TYR A 152 -2.15 -15.39 -0.87
N GLN A 153 -1.79 -14.66 -1.91
CA GLN A 153 -1.02 -13.40 -1.82
C GLN A 153 -1.88 -12.13 -1.91
N THR A 154 -3.19 -12.27 -1.73
CA THR A 154 -4.10 -11.10 -1.67
C THR A 154 -4.94 -11.18 -0.40
N PRO A 155 -4.35 -10.91 0.77
CA PRO A 155 -5.04 -11.06 2.06
C PRO A 155 -6.19 -10.08 2.27
N VAL A 156 -6.22 -8.92 1.60
CA VAL A 156 -7.34 -7.98 1.68
C VAL A 156 -7.81 -7.59 0.27
N ARG A 157 -9.08 -7.90 -0.02
CA ARG A 157 -9.78 -7.54 -1.26
C ARG A 157 -10.97 -6.68 -0.95
N TYR A 158 -11.41 -5.85 -1.89
CA TYR A 158 -12.67 -5.14 -1.73
C TYR A 158 -13.86 -6.07 -1.94
N THR A 159 -14.96 -5.77 -1.24
CA THR A 159 -16.23 -6.49 -1.43
C THR A 159 -16.92 -6.06 -2.72
N GLN A 160 -18.02 -6.74 -3.08
CA GLN A 160 -18.81 -6.40 -4.28
C GLN A 160 -19.44 -5.00 -4.19
N ASN A 161 -19.83 -4.57 -2.99
CA ASN A 161 -20.38 -3.24 -2.71
C ASN A 161 -19.50 -2.55 -1.66
N PRO A 162 -18.29 -2.10 -2.05
CA PRO A 162 -17.29 -1.74 -1.06
C PRO A 162 -17.48 -0.35 -0.45
N LEU A 163 -18.17 0.60 -1.10
CA LEU A 163 -18.26 1.98 -0.63
C LEU A 163 -19.09 2.07 0.65
N LEU A 164 -18.46 2.45 1.77
CA LEU A 164 -19.12 2.71 3.05
C LEU A 164 -19.39 4.20 3.27
N GLY A 165 -18.54 5.08 2.75
CA GLY A 165 -18.69 6.52 2.92
C GLY A 165 -17.68 7.33 2.12
N GLY A 166 -18.00 8.60 1.91
CA GLY A 166 -17.22 9.49 1.05
C GLY A 166 -17.69 9.45 -0.41
N TYR A 167 -17.01 10.27 -1.26
CA TYR A 167 -17.31 10.36 -2.69
C TYR A 167 -16.28 9.58 -3.50
N VAL A 168 -16.79 8.86 -4.49
CA VAL A 168 -16.00 8.23 -5.56
C VAL A 168 -16.84 8.21 -6.83
N SER A 169 -16.23 8.48 -7.98
CA SER A 169 -16.93 8.34 -9.26
C SER A 169 -17.22 6.87 -9.58
N SER A 170 -18.28 6.59 -10.34
CA SER A 170 -18.65 5.22 -10.73
C SER A 170 -17.49 4.50 -11.42
N ASN A 171 -16.73 5.19 -12.28
CA ASN A 171 -15.57 4.62 -12.96
C ASN A 171 -14.46 4.20 -11.98
N ASN A 172 -14.14 5.04 -11.00
CA ASN A 172 -13.15 4.68 -9.97
C ASN A 172 -13.68 3.60 -9.03
N LEU A 173 -14.98 3.60 -8.71
CA LEU A 173 -15.60 2.56 -7.89
C LEU A 173 -15.49 1.17 -8.54
N GLU A 174 -15.73 1.06 -9.84
CA GLU A 174 -15.58 -0.20 -10.57
C GLU A 174 -14.13 -0.70 -10.57
N LYS A 175 -13.14 0.22 -10.62
CA LYS A 175 -11.73 -0.14 -10.49
C LYS A 175 -11.39 -0.59 -9.06
N VAL A 176 -11.94 0.05 -8.05
CA VAL A 176 -11.79 -0.37 -6.65
C VAL A 176 -12.27 -1.80 -6.48
N LYS A 177 -13.47 -2.16 -6.95
CA LYS A 177 -14.04 -3.51 -6.86
C LYS A 177 -13.14 -4.60 -7.46
N GLN A 178 -12.37 -4.25 -8.50
CA GLN A 178 -11.50 -5.19 -9.22
C GLN A 178 -10.06 -5.21 -8.68
N SER A 179 -9.75 -4.39 -7.67
CA SER A 179 -8.40 -4.23 -7.15
C SER A 179 -8.22 -4.86 -5.76
N ALA A 180 -6.98 -4.96 -5.35
CA ALA A 180 -6.58 -5.37 -4.00
C ALA A 180 -6.32 -4.15 -3.11
N SER A 181 -6.64 -4.27 -1.82
CA SER A 181 -6.25 -3.31 -0.78
C SER A 181 -4.87 -3.64 -0.22
N VAL A 182 -4.60 -4.93 0.00
CA VAL A 182 -3.29 -5.42 0.46
C VAL A 182 -2.85 -6.61 -0.38
N LEU A 183 -1.59 -6.59 -0.80
CA LEU A 183 -0.91 -7.64 -1.54
C LEU A 183 0.37 -8.07 -0.82
N VAL A 184 0.77 -9.32 -1.02
CA VAL A 184 2.06 -9.83 -0.59
C VAL A 184 2.78 -10.43 -1.80
N SER A 185 3.99 -9.93 -2.09
CA SER A 185 4.84 -10.44 -3.16
C SER A 185 6.05 -11.16 -2.57
N GLN A 186 6.34 -12.34 -3.06
CA GLN A 186 7.57 -13.04 -2.71
C GLN A 186 8.70 -12.63 -3.66
N VAL A 187 9.86 -12.28 -3.12
CA VAL A 187 11.06 -11.92 -3.89
C VAL A 187 12.27 -12.65 -3.28
N GLY A 188 12.73 -13.69 -3.92
CA GLY A 188 13.73 -14.59 -3.34
C GLY A 188 13.23 -15.21 -2.02
N GLN A 189 13.98 -15.01 -0.94
CA GLN A 189 13.59 -15.41 0.41
C GLN A 189 12.80 -14.32 1.15
N GLY A 190 12.79 -13.09 0.63
CA GLY A 190 12.13 -11.94 1.23
C GLY A 190 10.68 -11.73 0.77
N ARG A 191 10.07 -10.69 1.33
CA ARG A 191 8.66 -10.37 1.09
C ARG A 191 8.49 -8.86 0.87
N VAL A 192 7.54 -8.53 0.01
CA VAL A 192 7.04 -7.16 -0.12
C VAL A 192 5.55 -7.17 0.21
N ILE A 193 5.16 -6.42 1.23
CA ILE A 193 3.79 -6.28 1.67
C ILE A 193 3.31 -4.91 1.22
N HIS A 194 2.38 -4.89 0.28
CA HIS A 194 1.87 -3.67 -0.34
C HIS A 194 0.56 -3.24 0.32
N PHE A 195 0.57 -2.11 1.00
CA PHE A 195 -0.64 -1.40 1.41
C PHE A 195 -0.99 -0.35 0.36
N ILE A 196 -2.01 -0.63 -0.43
CA ILE A 196 -2.50 0.31 -1.45
C ILE A 196 -3.34 1.41 -0.80
N ASP A 197 -3.97 1.10 0.31
CA ASP A 197 -4.67 2.03 1.18
C ASP A 197 -3.74 2.53 2.30
N ASN A 198 -4.16 3.57 3.06
CA ASN A 198 -3.39 4.02 4.21
C ASN A 198 -3.86 3.31 5.49
N PRO A 199 -3.09 2.34 6.04
CA PRO A 199 -3.51 1.60 7.22
C PRO A 199 -3.47 2.42 8.52
N ASN A 200 -2.78 3.56 8.52
CA ASN A 200 -2.54 4.38 9.71
C ASN A 200 -3.08 5.80 9.58
N PHE A 201 -4.08 6.02 8.73
CA PHE A 201 -4.56 7.34 8.34
C PHE A 201 -4.73 8.27 9.53
N ARG A 202 -4.01 9.39 9.51
CA ARG A 202 -3.95 10.44 10.54
C ARG A 202 -3.61 9.94 11.95
N GLY A 203 -3.03 8.75 12.10
CA GLY A 203 -2.74 8.15 13.40
C GLY A 203 -3.99 7.79 14.22
N THR A 204 -5.19 7.89 13.63
CA THR A 204 -6.49 7.66 14.31
C THR A 204 -7.29 6.51 13.72
N TRP A 205 -6.90 5.96 12.58
CA TRP A 205 -7.61 4.86 11.92
C TRP A 205 -7.22 3.50 12.51
N PHE A 206 -7.68 3.23 13.73
CA PHE A 206 -7.22 2.07 14.52
C PHE A 206 -7.62 0.71 13.95
N GLY A 207 -8.66 0.64 13.12
CA GLY A 207 -9.18 -0.62 12.57
C GLY A 207 -8.17 -1.40 11.71
N THR A 208 -7.24 -0.72 11.05
CA THR A 208 -6.24 -1.31 10.16
C THR A 208 -4.81 -1.25 10.69
N ASN A 209 -4.56 -0.58 11.84
CA ASN A 209 -3.23 -0.56 12.45
C ASN A 209 -2.70 -1.97 12.75
N LYS A 210 -3.59 -2.90 13.12
CA LYS A 210 -3.21 -4.29 13.39
C LYS A 210 -2.68 -5.00 12.15
N LEU A 211 -3.20 -4.71 10.95
CA LEU A 211 -2.61 -5.23 9.69
C LEU A 211 -1.17 -4.75 9.54
N PHE A 212 -0.93 -3.47 9.83
CA PHE A 212 0.40 -2.89 9.75
C PHE A 212 1.36 -3.50 10.78
N PHE A 213 0.92 -3.71 12.02
CA PHE A 213 1.71 -4.41 13.03
C PHE A 213 1.99 -5.86 12.63
N ASN A 214 0.98 -6.57 12.14
CA ASN A 214 1.16 -7.93 11.66
C ASN A 214 2.16 -8.00 10.49
N ALA A 215 2.20 -6.99 9.62
CA ALA A 215 3.21 -6.89 8.58
C ALA A 215 4.63 -6.72 9.15
N ILE A 216 4.80 -5.95 10.23
CA ILE A 216 6.10 -5.77 10.88
C ILE A 216 6.54 -7.07 11.59
N PHE A 217 5.65 -7.71 12.36
CA PHE A 217 6.02 -8.82 13.25
C PHE A 217 5.93 -10.20 12.59
N TYR A 218 5.13 -10.36 11.55
CA TYR A 218 4.90 -11.64 10.87
C TYR A 218 5.21 -11.60 9.37
N GLY A 219 5.82 -10.52 8.87
CA GLY A 219 6.14 -10.38 7.45
C GLY A 219 7.02 -11.49 6.91
N ASP A 220 7.92 -12.01 7.72
CA ASP A 220 8.80 -13.13 7.39
C ASP A 220 8.11 -14.50 7.36
N LYS A 221 6.88 -14.60 7.84
CA LYS A 221 6.07 -15.86 7.91
C LYS A 221 5.08 -16.00 6.75
N MET A 222 5.09 -15.09 5.77
CA MET A 222 4.13 -15.05 4.65
C MET A 222 4.68 -15.69 3.38
#